data_a860eb9a4b39906ae221b48d1d631acb
#
_entry.id   a860eb9a4b39906ae221b48d1d631acb
#
_cell.length_a   1.000
_cell.length_b   1.000
_cell.length_c   1.000
_cell.angle_alpha   90.00
_cell.angle_beta   90.00
_cell.angle_gamma   90.00
#
_symmetry.space_group_name_H-M   'P 1'
#
loop_
_entity.id
_entity.type
_entity.pdbx_description
1 polymer ?
#
loop_
_entity_poly.entity_id
_entity_poly.type
_entity_poly.pdbx_seq_one_letter_code
_entity_poly.pdbx_strand_id
1 'polypeptide(L)'
;EGDIRDLNNQRIENFNGELFPTFYDKSSKYNTLAQDPQSFPMSFEEQNRVIYKGKVSITNGTFKFQFVVPKDIAYNVGDGKLSYYAKDGLEHAGGTELNYKIGGTSDNIVDDNVFDKLDLYIDDESWVFGGLTSTKPVLIARLMDSNGINTIGSGIGREMEAILDQGTDDEKSIILNDYYQPELNSYQRGTIEYPFENLSPGRHTLKLKVWDVYNNSKESYTEFVVSEDQAISVENLLNYPNPFTTFTEFHFDHNKSGQNITANLTITSISG
;
A
#
# COMPACT_ATOMS: atom_id res chain seq x y z
N GLU A 1 20.54 13.31 -0.18
CA GLU A 1 20.46 14.51 -1.02
C GLU A 1 21.19 14.27 -2.33
N GLY A 2 20.61 14.74 -3.46
CA GLY A 2 21.18 14.55 -4.78
C GLY A 2 20.58 15.50 -5.81
N ASP A 3 21.02 15.35 -7.05
CA ASP A 3 20.53 16.15 -8.18
C ASP A 3 20.38 15.32 -9.46
N ILE A 4 19.59 15.83 -10.39
CA ILE A 4 19.41 15.28 -11.73
C ILE A 4 20.40 15.94 -12.66
N ARG A 5 21.17 15.15 -13.43
CA ARG A 5 22.22 15.62 -14.31
C ARG A 5 22.05 15.11 -15.73
N ASP A 6 22.53 15.89 -16.70
CA ASP A 6 22.64 15.50 -18.09
C ASP A 6 23.87 14.60 -18.34
N LEU A 7 24.05 14.16 -19.58
CA LEU A 7 25.19 13.35 -20.02
C LEU A 7 26.55 14.08 -19.91
N ASN A 8 26.56 15.42 -19.79
CA ASN A 8 27.74 16.24 -19.58
C ASN A 8 28.01 16.49 -18.08
N ASN A 9 27.27 15.81 -17.20
CA ASN A 9 27.36 15.94 -15.74
C ASN A 9 26.94 17.33 -15.22
N GLN A 10 26.10 18.06 -15.96
CA GLN A 10 25.52 19.34 -15.54
C GLN A 10 24.12 19.12 -14.97
N ARG A 11 23.81 19.83 -13.87
CA ARG A 11 22.49 19.76 -13.26
C ARG A 11 21.41 20.32 -14.18
N ILE A 12 20.31 19.57 -14.31
CA ILE A 12 19.14 19.98 -15.10
C ILE A 12 18.20 20.78 -14.17
N GLU A 13 18.40 22.11 -14.12
CA GLU A 13 17.69 22.99 -13.18
C GLU A 13 16.18 23.13 -13.45
N ASN A 14 15.72 22.82 -14.63
CA ASN A 14 14.30 22.85 -15.00
C ASN A 14 13.57 21.52 -14.75
N PHE A 15 14.26 20.48 -14.27
CA PHE A 15 13.62 19.21 -13.94
C PHE A 15 12.84 19.35 -12.62
N ASN A 16 11.50 19.27 -12.68
CA ASN A 16 10.59 19.34 -11.54
C ASN A 16 9.62 18.17 -11.62
N GLY A 17 9.70 17.24 -10.66
CA GLY A 17 8.93 16.01 -10.76
C GLY A 17 9.03 15.12 -9.53
N GLU A 18 9.01 13.83 -9.74
CA GLU A 18 9.02 12.81 -8.70
C GLU A 18 10.24 11.89 -8.86
N LEU A 19 10.87 11.57 -7.74
CA LEU A 19 11.91 10.55 -7.60
C LEU A 19 11.35 9.33 -6.85
N PHE A 20 11.68 8.14 -7.32
CA PHE A 20 11.38 6.87 -6.69
C PHE A 20 12.69 6.18 -6.28
N PRO A 21 13.22 6.49 -5.09
CA PRO A 21 14.41 5.84 -4.57
C PRO A 21 14.04 4.44 -4.04
N THR A 22 14.88 3.45 -4.36
CA THR A 22 14.79 2.10 -3.81
C THR A 22 16.14 1.71 -3.22
N PHE A 23 16.16 1.47 -1.90
CA PHE A 23 17.32 0.99 -1.17
C PHE A 23 17.28 -0.53 -1.07
N TYR A 24 18.40 -1.16 -1.38
CA TYR A 24 18.60 -2.60 -1.24
C TYR A 24 19.64 -2.91 -0.18
N ASP A 25 19.40 -3.97 0.56
CA ASP A 25 20.36 -4.56 1.48
C ASP A 25 21.57 -5.13 0.71
N LYS A 26 22.48 -5.75 1.42
CA LYS A 26 23.63 -6.45 0.87
C LYS A 26 23.22 -7.59 -0.05
N SER A 27 24.09 -7.98 -0.98
CA SER A 27 23.90 -9.19 -1.75
C SER A 27 23.80 -10.44 -0.86
N SER A 28 22.93 -11.35 -1.25
CA SER A 28 22.78 -12.66 -0.61
C SER A 28 23.25 -13.75 -1.57
N LYS A 29 23.94 -14.75 -1.04
CA LYS A 29 24.45 -15.86 -1.81
C LYS A 29 23.47 -17.02 -1.82
N TYR A 30 23.12 -17.49 -2.99
CA TYR A 30 22.21 -18.60 -3.24
C TYR A 30 22.92 -19.72 -3.99
N ASN A 31 22.41 -20.95 -3.86
CA ASN A 31 22.83 -22.08 -4.66
C ASN A 31 21.62 -22.63 -5.40
N THR A 32 21.80 -23.01 -6.64
CA THR A 32 20.79 -23.76 -7.40
C THR A 32 20.57 -25.13 -6.78
N LEU A 33 19.34 -25.65 -6.86
CA LEU A 33 18.96 -26.91 -6.22
C LEU A 33 19.53 -28.15 -6.94
N ALA A 34 19.97 -28.00 -8.20
CA ALA A 34 20.53 -29.11 -9.02
C ALA A 34 19.67 -30.39 -9.03
N GLN A 35 18.34 -30.21 -9.28
CA GLN A 35 17.37 -31.32 -9.20
C GLN A 35 17.32 -32.20 -10.47
N ASP A 36 17.88 -31.73 -11.57
CA ASP A 36 17.92 -32.50 -12.82
C ASP A 36 19.10 -33.51 -12.85
N PRO A 37 18.96 -34.67 -13.50
CA PRO A 37 19.95 -35.77 -13.43
C PRO A 37 21.37 -35.45 -13.87
N GLN A 38 21.59 -34.36 -14.60
CA GLN A 38 22.94 -33.94 -15.08
C GLN A 38 23.31 -32.53 -14.61
N SER A 39 22.50 -31.93 -13.71
CA SER A 39 22.78 -30.61 -13.15
C SER A 39 23.70 -30.72 -11.93
N PHE A 40 24.44 -29.66 -11.67
CA PHE A 40 25.26 -29.49 -10.47
C PHE A 40 24.94 -28.17 -9.79
N PRO A 41 25.13 -28.08 -8.45
CA PRO A 41 24.87 -26.83 -7.73
C PRO A 41 25.79 -25.72 -8.23
N MET A 42 25.20 -24.59 -8.61
CA MET A 42 25.90 -23.35 -8.93
C MET A 42 25.58 -22.28 -7.89
N SER A 43 26.60 -21.57 -7.46
CA SER A 43 26.48 -20.46 -6.55
C SER A 43 26.32 -19.17 -7.33
N PHE A 44 25.36 -18.32 -6.94
CA PHE A 44 25.16 -16.98 -7.49
C PHE A 44 24.83 -16.00 -6.37
N GLU A 45 25.03 -14.73 -6.64
CA GLU A 45 24.68 -13.65 -5.71
C GLU A 45 23.53 -12.83 -6.28
N GLU A 46 22.61 -12.44 -5.40
CA GLU A 46 21.48 -11.61 -5.75
C GLU A 46 21.34 -10.47 -4.73
N GLN A 47 21.08 -9.25 -5.21
CA GLN A 47 20.85 -8.06 -4.39
C GLN A 47 19.47 -7.50 -4.70
N ASN A 48 18.45 -8.18 -4.21
CA ASN A 48 17.03 -7.89 -4.45
C ASN A 48 16.25 -7.55 -3.17
N ARG A 49 16.86 -7.72 -2.00
CA ARG A 49 16.21 -7.43 -0.71
C ARG A 49 16.04 -5.93 -0.53
N VAL A 50 14.84 -5.42 -0.75
CA VAL A 50 14.49 -4.01 -0.58
C VAL A 50 14.32 -3.71 0.90
N ILE A 51 14.94 -2.63 1.39
CA ILE A 51 14.81 -2.13 2.77
C ILE A 51 14.05 -0.80 2.84
N TYR A 52 13.94 -0.10 1.72
CA TYR A 52 13.15 1.13 1.61
C TYR A 52 12.73 1.39 0.17
N LYS A 53 11.46 1.76 -0.01
CA LYS A 53 10.92 2.37 -1.23
C LYS A 53 10.29 3.71 -0.87
N GLY A 54 10.62 4.77 -1.59
CA GLY A 54 10.11 6.10 -1.33
C GLY A 54 9.53 6.79 -2.56
N LYS A 55 8.82 7.89 -2.31
CA LYS A 55 8.35 8.83 -3.32
C LYS A 55 8.72 10.25 -2.86
N VAL A 56 9.52 10.95 -3.65
CA VAL A 56 10.18 12.19 -3.26
C VAL A 56 10.00 13.26 -4.33
N SER A 57 9.74 14.50 -3.96
CA SER A 57 9.68 15.60 -4.90
C SER A 57 11.06 16.01 -5.37
N ILE A 58 11.16 16.35 -6.66
CA ILE A 58 12.33 17.00 -7.26
C ILE A 58 11.95 18.44 -7.55
N THR A 59 12.77 19.38 -7.10
CA THR A 59 12.59 20.82 -7.36
C THR A 59 13.89 21.40 -7.87
N ASN A 60 13.83 22.06 -9.03
CA ASN A 60 15.01 22.64 -9.69
C ASN A 60 16.16 21.64 -9.85
N GLY A 61 15.83 20.40 -10.23
CA GLY A 61 16.78 19.31 -10.42
C GLY A 61 17.39 18.76 -9.14
N THR A 62 16.93 19.16 -7.95
CA THR A 62 17.47 18.68 -6.67
C THR A 62 16.42 17.92 -5.87
N PHE A 63 16.86 16.97 -5.05
CA PHE A 63 16.01 16.21 -4.15
C PHE A 63 16.70 15.91 -2.81
N LYS A 64 15.90 15.69 -1.78
CA LYS A 64 16.36 15.26 -0.46
C LYS A 64 15.31 14.34 0.18
N PHE A 65 15.74 13.27 0.76
CA PHE A 65 14.88 12.38 1.55
C PHE A 65 15.64 11.80 2.73
N GLN A 66 14.89 11.25 3.67
CA GLN A 66 15.39 10.52 4.82
C GLN A 66 14.43 9.35 5.12
N PHE A 67 14.93 8.32 5.77
CA PHE A 67 14.15 7.21 6.29
C PHE A 67 14.88 6.56 7.46
N VAL A 68 14.18 5.75 8.24
CA VAL A 68 14.78 4.94 9.30
C VAL A 68 15.04 3.55 8.73
N VAL A 69 16.25 3.03 8.93
CA VAL A 69 16.61 1.67 8.49
C VAL A 69 15.93 0.67 9.41
N PRO A 70 15.11 -0.24 8.88
CA PRO A 70 14.38 -1.21 9.70
C PRO A 70 15.30 -2.16 10.47
N LYS A 71 14.82 -2.66 11.61
CA LYS A 71 15.53 -3.68 12.42
C LYS A 71 15.76 -5.01 11.69
N ASP A 72 15.02 -5.26 10.60
CA ASP A 72 15.05 -6.53 9.88
C ASP A 72 16.21 -6.69 8.90
N ILE A 73 17.16 -5.79 8.87
CA ILE A 73 18.37 -5.93 8.05
C ILE A 73 19.34 -6.95 8.65
N ALA A 74 20.21 -7.50 7.81
CA ALA A 74 21.36 -8.25 8.30
C ALA A 74 22.38 -7.29 8.94
N TYR A 75 22.79 -7.56 10.21
CA TYR A 75 23.65 -6.66 10.99
C TYR A 75 25.12 -6.62 10.55
N ASN A 76 25.60 -7.61 9.80
CA ASN A 76 26.95 -7.54 9.23
C ASN A 76 27.06 -6.33 8.29
N VAL A 77 28.16 -5.58 8.38
CA VAL A 77 28.41 -4.42 7.51
C VAL A 77 28.80 -4.90 6.12
N GLY A 78 28.19 -4.34 5.11
CA GLY A 78 28.47 -4.66 3.71
C GLY A 78 27.95 -3.59 2.75
N ASP A 79 28.14 -3.84 1.45
CA ASP A 79 27.75 -2.90 0.40
C ASP A 79 26.27 -3.03 0.06
N GLY A 80 25.52 -1.94 0.28
CA GLY A 80 24.16 -1.80 -0.17
C GLY A 80 24.09 -1.27 -1.60
N LYS A 81 22.88 -1.15 -2.13
CA LYS A 81 22.61 -0.55 -3.44
C LYS A 81 21.44 0.43 -3.33
N LEU A 82 21.59 1.59 -3.94
CA LEU A 82 20.51 2.56 -4.06
C LEU A 82 20.21 2.77 -5.54
N SER A 83 18.99 2.51 -5.93
CA SER A 83 18.50 2.73 -7.30
C SER A 83 17.56 3.92 -7.30
N TYR A 84 17.68 4.74 -8.31
CA TYR A 84 16.87 5.93 -8.53
C TYR A 84 16.12 5.84 -9.85
N TYR A 85 14.86 6.18 -9.83
CA TYR A 85 14.09 6.48 -11.02
C TYR A 85 13.38 7.81 -10.81
N ALA A 86 13.52 8.72 -11.76
CA ALA A 86 12.91 10.06 -11.71
C ALA A 86 12.09 10.32 -12.97
N LYS A 87 10.99 11.06 -12.82
CA LYS A 87 10.14 11.53 -13.92
C LYS A 87 9.60 12.92 -13.63
N ASP A 88 9.46 13.76 -14.67
CA ASP A 88 8.81 15.07 -14.59
C ASP A 88 7.52 15.17 -15.45
N GLY A 89 7.07 14.06 -16.02
CA GLY A 89 5.92 13.96 -16.93
C GLY A 89 6.30 13.93 -18.41
N LEU A 90 7.47 14.43 -18.79
CA LEU A 90 8.01 14.44 -20.15
C LEU A 90 9.30 13.63 -20.26
N GLU A 91 10.18 13.80 -19.30
CA GLU A 91 11.52 13.20 -19.27
C GLU A 91 11.65 12.21 -18.12
N HIS A 92 12.58 11.27 -18.30
CA HIS A 92 12.90 10.23 -17.31
C HIS A 92 14.39 10.23 -17.05
N ALA A 93 14.78 10.02 -15.82
CA ALA A 93 16.18 9.83 -15.44
C ALA A 93 16.32 8.60 -14.55
N GLY A 94 17.45 7.92 -14.67
CA GLY A 94 17.79 6.77 -13.83
C GLY A 94 19.20 6.88 -13.30
N GLY A 95 19.44 6.31 -12.12
CA GLY A 95 20.75 6.29 -11.50
C GLY A 95 20.90 5.16 -10.49
N THR A 96 22.16 4.86 -10.17
CA THR A 96 22.49 3.86 -9.15
C THR A 96 23.69 4.33 -8.35
N GLU A 97 23.63 4.13 -7.02
CA GLU A 97 24.74 4.36 -6.10
C GLU A 97 25.08 3.06 -5.38
N LEU A 98 26.36 2.67 -5.44
CA LEU A 98 26.87 1.42 -4.84
C LEU A 98 27.87 1.66 -3.71
N ASN A 99 28.29 2.91 -3.50
CA ASN A 99 29.37 3.25 -2.59
C ASN A 99 28.88 3.59 -1.18
N TYR A 100 27.88 2.87 -0.66
CA TYR A 100 27.48 3.05 0.72
C TYR A 100 27.47 1.72 1.48
N LYS A 101 27.80 1.81 2.77
CA LYS A 101 27.79 0.65 3.68
C LYS A 101 26.49 0.64 4.48
N ILE A 102 25.95 -0.56 4.64
CA ILE A 102 24.77 -0.80 5.49
C ILE A 102 25.06 -1.96 6.44
N GLY A 103 24.56 -1.86 7.67
CA GLY A 103 24.74 -2.86 8.73
C GLY A 103 25.10 -2.20 10.07
N GLY A 104 25.40 -3.01 11.07
CA GLY A 104 25.60 -2.56 12.44
C GLY A 104 24.27 -2.28 13.16
N THR A 105 24.41 -1.69 14.35
CA THR A 105 23.29 -1.28 15.21
C THR A 105 23.44 0.19 15.60
N SER A 106 22.34 0.86 15.89
CA SER A 106 22.36 2.23 16.43
C SER A 106 22.18 2.18 17.94
N ASP A 107 22.96 3.00 18.66
CA ASP A 107 22.80 3.20 20.11
C ASP A 107 21.67 4.19 20.44
N ASN A 108 21.18 4.94 19.43
CA ASN A 108 20.15 5.97 19.58
C ASN A 108 18.83 5.49 18.94
N ILE A 109 18.23 4.46 19.53
CA ILE A 109 16.92 3.95 19.09
C ILE A 109 15.84 4.66 19.90
N VAL A 110 14.89 5.30 19.22
CA VAL A 110 13.67 5.88 19.80
C VAL A 110 12.50 5.03 19.34
N ASP A 111 12.24 3.95 20.05
CA ASP A 111 11.12 3.03 19.82
C ASP A 111 10.01 3.38 20.81
N ASP A 112 8.82 3.71 20.31
CA ASP A 112 7.65 4.02 21.13
C ASP A 112 6.81 2.78 21.46
N ASN A 113 7.20 1.61 20.91
CA ASN A 113 6.59 0.28 21.10
C ASN A 113 5.14 0.19 20.59
N VAL A 114 4.75 1.02 19.65
CA VAL A 114 3.43 0.99 19.02
C VAL A 114 3.53 1.20 17.51
N PHE A 115 2.55 0.71 16.78
CA PHE A 115 2.24 1.16 15.43
C PHE A 115 1.06 2.14 15.52
N ASP A 116 1.22 3.36 15.03
CA ASP A 116 0.28 4.44 15.29
C ASP A 116 -1.12 4.18 14.69
N LYS A 117 -1.23 4.09 13.36
CA LYS A 117 -2.52 4.06 12.70
C LYS A 117 -2.58 3.12 11.51
N LEU A 118 -3.63 2.28 11.47
CA LEU A 118 -4.01 1.43 10.35
C LEU A 118 -5.52 1.49 10.17
N ASP A 119 -5.97 2.15 9.11
CA ASP A 119 -7.37 2.14 8.69
C ASP A 119 -7.53 1.17 7.52
N LEU A 120 -8.61 0.38 7.53
CA LEU A 120 -8.89 -0.65 6.52
C LEU A 120 -10.30 -0.44 5.96
N TYR A 121 -10.41 -0.37 4.65
CA TYR A 121 -11.63 -0.11 3.90
C TYR A 121 -11.77 -1.11 2.74
N ILE A 122 -12.99 -1.24 2.22
CA ILE A 122 -13.30 -1.95 0.98
C ILE A 122 -13.91 -0.93 0.01
N ASP A 123 -13.42 -0.88 -1.21
CA ASP A 123 -13.81 -0.03 -2.34
C ASP A 123 -13.54 1.47 -2.12
N ASP A 124 -13.93 2.07 -1.00
CA ASP A 124 -13.69 3.48 -0.69
C ASP A 124 -13.61 3.77 0.83
N GLU A 125 -13.19 4.98 1.19
CA GLU A 125 -12.98 5.38 2.59
C GLU A 125 -14.28 5.64 3.37
N SER A 126 -15.44 5.66 2.71
CA SER A 126 -16.76 5.70 3.35
C SER A 126 -17.24 4.32 3.81
N TRP A 127 -16.42 3.29 3.63
CA TRP A 127 -16.72 1.90 3.95
C TRP A 127 -17.31 1.72 5.35
N VAL A 128 -18.39 0.97 5.42
CA VAL A 128 -19.03 0.56 6.68
C VAL A 128 -18.84 -0.94 6.87
N PHE A 129 -18.44 -1.34 8.08
CA PHE A 129 -18.26 -2.73 8.47
C PHE A 129 -19.51 -3.59 8.15
N GLY A 130 -19.32 -4.71 7.47
CA GLY A 130 -20.39 -5.57 7.01
C GLY A 130 -21.10 -5.10 5.74
N GLY A 131 -20.58 -4.08 5.08
CA GLY A 131 -21.16 -3.50 3.85
C GLY A 131 -21.22 -4.48 2.69
N LEU A 132 -21.94 -4.10 1.64
CA LEU A 132 -22.11 -4.85 0.40
C LEU A 132 -21.11 -4.39 -0.66
N THR A 133 -20.48 -5.34 -1.35
CA THR A 133 -19.56 -5.07 -2.46
C THR A 133 -19.78 -6.00 -3.65
N SER A 134 -19.08 -5.75 -4.75
CA SER A 134 -19.08 -6.59 -5.94
C SER A 134 -18.15 -7.81 -5.79
N THR A 135 -18.13 -8.68 -6.79
CA THR A 135 -17.18 -9.82 -6.88
C THR A 135 -15.74 -9.39 -7.10
N LYS A 136 -15.47 -8.10 -7.30
CA LYS A 136 -14.13 -7.52 -7.52
C LYS A 136 -13.91 -6.31 -6.61
N PRO A 137 -13.96 -6.47 -5.29
CA PRO A 137 -13.71 -5.36 -4.39
C PRO A 137 -12.23 -4.95 -4.39
N VAL A 138 -11.97 -3.72 -3.94
CA VAL A 138 -10.62 -3.24 -3.71
C VAL A 138 -10.39 -3.08 -2.21
N LEU A 139 -9.37 -3.77 -1.68
CA LEU A 139 -8.86 -3.47 -0.35
C LEU A 139 -8.11 -2.14 -0.40
N ILE A 140 -8.47 -1.22 0.47
CA ILE A 140 -7.76 0.05 0.67
C ILE A 140 -7.32 0.13 2.13
N ALA A 141 -6.01 0.37 2.36
CA ALA A 141 -5.52 0.62 3.70
C ALA A 141 -4.71 1.91 3.76
N ARG A 142 -4.94 2.70 4.81
CA ARG A 142 -4.16 3.91 5.13
C ARG A 142 -3.27 3.63 6.32
N LEU A 143 -1.96 3.78 6.12
CA LEU A 143 -0.93 3.49 7.11
C LEU A 143 -0.26 4.79 7.56
N MET A 144 -0.06 4.94 8.85
CA MET A 144 0.74 6.02 9.42
C MET A 144 1.49 5.50 10.65
N ASP A 145 2.79 5.80 10.71
CA ASP A 145 3.62 5.49 11.86
C ASP A 145 4.75 6.50 12.01
N SER A 146 4.93 7.06 13.20
CA SER A 146 5.92 8.10 13.49
C SER A 146 7.37 7.64 13.37
N ASN A 147 7.63 6.35 13.56
CA ASN A 147 8.95 5.74 13.39
C ASN A 147 9.22 5.36 11.93
N GLY A 148 8.17 5.11 11.14
CA GLY A 148 8.20 4.75 9.74
C GLY A 148 7.65 3.37 9.43
N ILE A 149 7.10 3.21 8.25
CA ILE A 149 6.48 1.97 7.78
C ILE A 149 7.57 0.98 7.33
N ASN A 150 7.50 -0.26 7.82
CA ASN A 150 8.36 -1.33 7.35
C ASN A 150 7.86 -1.84 5.99
N THR A 151 8.61 -1.56 4.93
CA THR A 151 8.29 -1.97 3.55
C THR A 151 9.00 -3.25 3.12
N ILE A 152 9.75 -3.90 4.03
CA ILE A 152 10.52 -5.12 3.73
C ILE A 152 9.55 -6.29 3.52
N GLY A 153 9.52 -6.83 2.29
CA GLY A 153 8.74 -8.02 1.93
C GLY A 153 9.51 -9.35 2.03
N SER A 154 10.73 -9.36 2.55
CA SER A 154 11.59 -10.55 2.60
C SER A 154 11.96 -11.00 4.03
N GLY A 155 11.43 -10.35 5.06
CA GLY A 155 11.55 -10.77 6.45
C GLY A 155 10.52 -11.84 6.79
N ILE A 156 10.94 -13.02 7.26
CA ILE A 156 10.02 -14.10 7.62
C ILE A 156 9.04 -13.59 8.71
N GLY A 157 7.74 -13.56 8.35
CA GLY A 157 6.64 -13.24 9.29
C GLY A 157 6.47 -11.75 9.60
N ARG A 158 7.04 -10.85 8.79
CA ARG A 158 6.90 -9.39 8.94
C ARG A 158 6.50 -8.69 7.64
N GLU A 159 5.91 -9.43 6.76
CA GLU A 159 5.27 -8.92 5.56
C GLU A 159 4.02 -8.12 5.92
N MET A 160 3.63 -7.20 5.05
CA MET A 160 2.29 -6.64 5.05
C MET A 160 1.34 -7.73 4.55
N GLU A 161 0.64 -8.40 5.45
CA GLU A 161 -0.14 -9.58 5.13
C GLU A 161 -1.64 -9.34 5.35
N ALA A 162 -2.43 -9.60 4.32
CA ALA A 162 -3.86 -9.72 4.45
C ALA A 162 -4.27 -11.20 4.46
N ILE A 163 -5.16 -11.57 5.39
CA ILE A 163 -5.75 -12.91 5.46
C ILE A 163 -7.24 -12.76 5.17
N LEU A 164 -7.67 -13.32 4.04
CA LEU A 164 -9.06 -13.43 3.65
C LEU A 164 -9.62 -14.72 4.25
N ASP A 165 -10.83 -14.66 4.83
CA ASP A 165 -11.63 -15.77 5.35
C ASP A 165 -10.88 -16.67 6.34
N GLN A 166 -10.15 -16.05 7.27
CA GLN A 166 -9.32 -16.72 8.26
C GLN A 166 -10.10 -17.81 9.03
N GLY A 167 -9.53 -19.01 9.11
CA GLY A 167 -10.09 -20.15 9.84
C GLY A 167 -11.14 -20.92 9.07
N THR A 168 -11.33 -20.68 7.78
CA THR A 168 -12.22 -21.44 6.88
C THR A 168 -11.42 -22.26 5.87
N ASP A 169 -12.10 -23.13 5.11
CA ASP A 169 -11.46 -23.89 4.01
C ASP A 169 -11.04 -22.98 2.83
N ASP A 170 -11.57 -21.75 2.76
CA ASP A 170 -11.28 -20.75 1.73
C ASP A 170 -10.23 -19.71 2.18
N GLU A 171 -9.56 -19.95 3.32
CA GLU A 171 -8.52 -19.04 3.82
C GLU A 171 -7.42 -18.76 2.79
N LYS A 172 -7.13 -17.48 2.56
CA LYS A 172 -6.05 -17.04 1.67
C LYS A 172 -5.18 -15.99 2.35
N SER A 173 -3.87 -16.26 2.41
CA SER A 173 -2.86 -15.27 2.79
C SER A 173 -2.37 -14.54 1.54
N ILE A 174 -2.29 -13.20 1.62
CA ILE A 174 -1.93 -12.31 0.52
C ILE A 174 -0.85 -11.35 1.03
N ILE A 175 0.33 -11.39 0.41
CA ILE A 175 1.43 -10.47 0.72
C ILE A 175 1.23 -9.17 -0.06
N LEU A 176 1.21 -8.04 0.63
CA LEU A 176 0.82 -6.74 0.10
C LEU A 176 1.97 -5.74 -0.03
N ASN A 177 3.21 -6.13 0.27
CA ASN A 177 4.36 -5.21 0.21
C ASN A 177 4.56 -4.55 -1.17
N ASP A 178 4.26 -5.26 -2.27
CA ASP A 178 4.37 -4.71 -3.62
C ASP A 178 3.20 -3.78 -4.01
N TYR A 179 2.12 -3.80 -3.23
CA TYR A 179 0.95 -2.92 -3.39
C TYR A 179 1.02 -1.67 -2.51
N TYR A 180 2.04 -1.59 -1.64
CA TYR A 180 2.27 -0.41 -0.81
C TYR A 180 2.84 0.75 -1.63
N GLN A 181 2.21 1.90 -1.51
CA GLN A 181 2.64 3.15 -2.13
C GLN A 181 2.89 4.20 -1.05
N PRO A 182 4.15 4.68 -0.89
CA PRO A 182 4.45 5.74 0.06
C PRO A 182 3.82 7.07 -0.38
N GLU A 183 3.42 7.90 0.57
CA GLU A 183 3.06 9.28 0.31
C GLU A 183 4.28 10.10 -0.11
N LEU A 184 4.03 11.17 -0.87
CA LEU A 184 5.08 12.07 -1.35
C LEU A 184 5.86 12.67 -0.17
N ASN A 185 7.19 12.56 -0.21
CA ASN A 185 8.12 13.05 0.82
C ASN A 185 7.92 12.44 2.22
N SER A 186 7.31 11.26 2.31
CA SER A 186 7.08 10.60 3.59
C SER A 186 7.58 9.15 3.59
N TYR A 187 8.25 8.75 4.66
CA TYR A 187 8.53 7.35 4.99
C TYR A 187 7.60 6.82 6.11
N GLN A 188 6.76 7.71 6.63
CA GLN A 188 5.88 7.51 7.77
C GLN A 188 4.44 7.24 7.36
N ARG A 189 4.09 7.46 6.09
CA ARG A 189 2.73 7.33 5.58
C ARG A 189 2.69 6.67 4.22
N GLY A 190 1.64 5.93 3.98
CA GLY A 190 1.38 5.34 2.68
C GLY A 190 0.05 4.61 2.62
N THR A 191 -0.23 4.09 1.44
CA THR A 191 -1.48 3.42 1.11
C THR A 191 -1.18 2.04 0.56
N ILE A 192 -2.03 1.09 0.87
CA ILE A 192 -2.12 -0.19 0.16
C ILE A 192 -3.43 -0.17 -0.61
N GLU A 193 -3.37 -0.53 -1.91
CA GLU A 193 -4.55 -0.75 -2.74
C GLU A 193 -4.40 -2.11 -3.43
N TYR A 194 -5.28 -3.06 -3.10
CA TYR A 194 -5.23 -4.41 -3.64
C TYR A 194 -6.58 -4.80 -4.25
N PRO A 195 -6.66 -4.99 -5.57
CA PRO A 195 -7.87 -5.44 -6.24
C PRO A 195 -8.05 -6.96 -6.06
N PHE A 196 -9.16 -7.38 -5.50
CA PHE A 196 -9.55 -8.78 -5.52
C PHE A 196 -10.12 -9.15 -6.88
N GLU A 197 -9.92 -10.39 -7.28
CA GLU A 197 -10.51 -10.94 -8.49
C GLU A 197 -11.47 -12.09 -8.15
N ASN A 198 -12.72 -11.96 -8.61
CA ASN A 198 -13.72 -13.04 -8.59
C ASN A 198 -13.92 -13.71 -7.23
N LEU A 199 -14.16 -12.91 -6.18
CA LEU A 199 -14.61 -13.44 -4.90
C LEU A 199 -15.98 -14.10 -5.04
N SER A 200 -16.17 -15.22 -4.34
CA SER A 200 -17.45 -15.92 -4.29
C SER A 200 -18.53 -15.04 -3.66
N PRO A 201 -19.79 -15.15 -4.08
CA PRO A 201 -20.87 -14.48 -3.36
C PRO A 201 -21.02 -15.02 -1.94
N GLY A 202 -21.28 -14.11 -1.01
CA GLY A 202 -21.43 -14.46 0.39
C GLY A 202 -20.66 -13.54 1.32
N ARG A 203 -20.63 -13.93 2.59
CA ARG A 203 -19.90 -13.19 3.64
C ARG A 203 -18.42 -13.53 3.61
N HIS A 204 -17.58 -12.50 3.64
CA HIS A 204 -16.14 -12.60 3.72
C HIS A 204 -15.60 -11.84 4.92
N THR A 205 -14.46 -12.28 5.41
CA THR A 205 -13.70 -11.61 6.46
C THR A 205 -12.33 -11.25 5.95
N LEU A 206 -11.80 -10.11 6.37
CA LEU A 206 -10.47 -9.66 5.98
C LEU A 206 -9.73 -9.11 7.18
N LYS A 207 -8.55 -9.65 7.45
CA LYS A 207 -7.62 -9.17 8.47
C LYS A 207 -6.34 -8.70 7.78
N LEU A 208 -5.91 -7.49 8.07
CA LEU A 208 -4.63 -6.94 7.60
C LEU A 208 -3.71 -6.75 8.79
N LYS A 209 -2.46 -7.21 8.65
CA LYS A 209 -1.37 -6.98 9.59
C LYS A 209 -0.22 -6.24 8.91
N VAL A 210 0.30 -5.22 9.60
CA VAL A 210 1.42 -4.39 9.13
C VAL A 210 2.42 -4.17 10.25
N TRP A 211 3.63 -3.69 9.90
CA TRP A 211 4.73 -3.51 10.83
C TRP A 211 5.40 -2.14 10.61
N ASP A 212 5.92 -1.56 11.69
CA ASP A 212 6.84 -0.42 11.65
C ASP A 212 8.30 -0.88 11.49
N VAL A 213 9.21 0.06 11.36
CA VAL A 213 10.66 -0.19 11.23
C VAL A 213 11.30 -0.75 12.50
N TYR A 214 10.63 -0.68 13.65
CA TYR A 214 11.07 -1.25 14.92
C TYR A 214 10.43 -2.58 15.30
N ASN A 215 9.63 -3.13 14.39
CA ASN A 215 8.92 -4.41 14.53
C ASN A 215 7.71 -4.36 15.47
N ASN A 216 7.13 -3.19 15.69
CA ASN A 216 5.81 -3.09 16.28
C ASN A 216 4.77 -3.36 15.19
N SER A 217 3.70 -4.04 15.54
CA SER A 217 2.66 -4.41 14.56
C SER A 217 1.29 -3.88 14.94
N LYS A 218 0.46 -3.70 13.91
CA LYS A 218 -0.96 -3.42 14.08
C LYS A 218 -1.78 -4.30 13.17
N GLU A 219 -2.92 -4.74 13.69
CA GLU A 219 -3.90 -5.49 12.94
C GLU A 219 -5.18 -4.67 12.80
N SER A 220 -5.82 -4.75 11.64
CA SER A 220 -7.16 -4.23 11.37
C SER A 220 -8.00 -5.31 10.75
N TYR A 221 -9.30 -5.30 11.03
CA TYR A 221 -10.25 -6.33 10.60
C TYR A 221 -11.51 -5.68 10.06
N THR A 222 -12.05 -6.26 8.99
CA THR A 222 -13.36 -5.90 8.46
C THR A 222 -14.10 -7.14 7.96
N GLU A 223 -15.42 -7.02 7.86
CA GLU A 223 -16.29 -7.98 7.19
C GLU A 223 -17.00 -7.31 6.03
N PHE A 224 -17.35 -8.08 5.00
CA PHE A 224 -18.11 -7.60 3.85
C PHE A 224 -18.93 -8.73 3.23
N VAL A 225 -19.94 -8.36 2.47
CA VAL A 225 -20.78 -9.28 1.73
C VAL A 225 -20.60 -9.06 0.25
N VAL A 226 -20.17 -10.11 -0.46
CA VAL A 226 -20.04 -10.10 -1.92
C VAL A 226 -21.37 -10.51 -2.55
N SER A 227 -21.84 -9.72 -3.52
CA SER A 227 -23.03 -10.02 -4.31
C SER A 227 -22.71 -10.09 -5.79
N GLU A 228 -23.19 -11.11 -6.48
CA GLU A 228 -23.13 -11.22 -7.96
C GLU A 228 -24.03 -10.19 -8.63
N ASP A 229 -25.21 -9.97 -8.07
CA ASP A 229 -26.10 -8.94 -8.53
C ASP A 229 -25.58 -7.57 -8.07
N GLN A 230 -25.09 -6.81 -9.01
CA GLN A 230 -24.81 -5.39 -8.81
C GLN A 230 -26.11 -4.59 -8.66
N ALA A 231 -27.12 -5.14 -8.01
CA ALA A 231 -28.32 -4.40 -7.68
C ALA A 231 -27.94 -3.14 -6.90
N ILE A 232 -28.44 -2.03 -7.33
CA ILE A 232 -28.27 -0.78 -6.57
C ILE A 232 -29.00 -0.98 -5.25
N SER A 233 -28.25 -1.01 -4.13
CA SER A 233 -28.86 -0.87 -2.82
C SER A 233 -29.06 0.60 -2.52
N VAL A 234 -30.23 0.94 -2.02
CA VAL A 234 -30.56 2.28 -1.53
C VAL A 234 -30.78 2.18 -0.03
N GLU A 235 -30.02 2.93 0.74
CA GLU A 235 -30.08 2.97 2.20
C GLU A 235 -30.40 4.39 2.65
N ASN A 236 -30.80 4.54 3.89
CA ASN A 236 -31.03 5.84 4.55
C ASN A 236 -31.96 6.78 3.75
N LEU A 237 -32.95 6.23 3.00
CA LEU A 237 -33.92 7.06 2.29
C LEU A 237 -34.74 7.87 3.29
N LEU A 238 -34.61 9.16 3.22
CA LEU A 238 -35.37 10.11 4.03
C LEU A 238 -35.76 11.36 3.22
N ASN A 239 -36.80 12.01 3.62
CA ASN A 239 -37.13 13.33 3.10
C ASN A 239 -37.01 14.39 4.21
N TYR A 240 -36.41 15.52 3.86
CA TYR A 240 -36.25 16.65 4.80
C TYR A 240 -36.50 17.99 4.09
N PRO A 241 -37.25 18.91 4.72
CA PRO A 241 -38.01 18.77 5.97
C PRO A 241 -39.20 17.80 5.83
N ASN A 242 -39.56 17.15 6.95
CA ASN A 242 -40.76 16.31 7.08
C ASN A 242 -41.40 16.57 8.46
N PRO A 243 -42.64 17.15 8.55
CA PRO A 243 -43.52 17.48 7.43
C PRO A 243 -43.08 18.73 6.66
N PHE A 244 -43.55 18.86 5.41
CA PHE A 244 -43.27 19.99 4.52
C PHE A 244 -44.55 20.65 4.00
N THR A 245 -44.44 21.95 3.63
CA THR A 245 -45.55 22.71 3.06
C THR A 245 -45.34 23.16 1.62
N THR A 246 -44.11 23.42 1.21
CA THR A 246 -43.75 23.95 -0.11
C THR A 246 -42.76 23.08 -0.86
N PHE A 247 -41.77 22.56 -0.18
CA PHE A 247 -40.75 21.65 -0.77
C PHE A 247 -40.19 20.67 0.27
N THR A 248 -39.63 19.59 -0.19
CA THR A 248 -38.80 18.65 0.56
C THR A 248 -37.75 18.10 -0.35
N GLU A 249 -36.60 17.72 0.21
CA GLU A 249 -35.52 17.04 -0.50
C GLU A 249 -35.49 15.58 -0.08
N PHE A 250 -35.26 14.68 -1.03
CA PHE A 250 -35.07 13.27 -0.77
C PHE A 250 -33.58 12.97 -0.75
N HIS A 251 -33.11 12.42 0.35
CA HIS A 251 -31.74 11.99 0.54
C HIS A 251 -31.70 10.48 0.64
N PHE A 252 -30.71 9.86 0.03
CA PHE A 252 -30.44 8.44 0.15
C PHE A 252 -28.98 8.15 -0.12
N ASP A 253 -28.48 7.08 0.51
CA ASP A 253 -27.17 6.53 0.23
C ASP A 253 -27.32 5.38 -0.77
N HIS A 254 -26.26 5.11 -1.53
CA HIS A 254 -26.24 4.00 -2.49
C HIS A 254 -24.84 3.40 -2.62
N ASN A 255 -24.77 2.11 -2.97
CA ASN A 255 -23.53 1.33 -3.11
C ASN A 255 -22.79 1.51 -4.44
N LYS A 256 -23.13 2.52 -5.27
CA LYS A 256 -22.52 2.81 -6.58
C LYS A 256 -21.74 4.12 -6.57
N SER A 257 -20.76 4.25 -5.64
CA SER A 257 -19.92 5.44 -5.57
C SER A 257 -19.18 5.68 -6.89
N GLY A 258 -19.17 6.96 -7.34
CA GLY A 258 -18.50 7.36 -8.58
C GLY A 258 -19.18 6.93 -9.90
N GLN A 259 -20.34 6.27 -9.85
CA GLN A 259 -21.11 5.88 -11.04
C GLN A 259 -22.31 6.78 -11.27
N ASN A 260 -22.66 7.00 -12.54
CA ASN A 260 -23.91 7.67 -12.89
C ASN A 260 -25.08 6.70 -12.66
N ILE A 261 -25.99 7.07 -11.78
CA ILE A 261 -27.23 6.33 -11.52
C ILE A 261 -28.44 7.16 -11.93
N THR A 262 -29.52 6.47 -12.29
CA THR A 262 -30.83 7.09 -12.53
C THR A 262 -31.77 6.65 -11.42
N ALA A 263 -32.26 7.61 -10.63
CA ALA A 263 -33.26 7.38 -9.59
C ALA A 263 -34.63 7.82 -10.06
N ASN A 264 -35.64 6.95 -9.93
CA ASN A 264 -37.03 7.27 -10.15
C ASN A 264 -37.77 7.28 -8.80
N LEU A 265 -38.32 8.43 -8.43
CA LEU A 265 -39.11 8.58 -7.22
C LEU A 265 -40.58 8.59 -7.56
N THR A 266 -41.35 7.70 -6.95
CA THR A 266 -42.81 7.69 -7.09
C THR A 266 -43.44 7.96 -5.72
N ILE A 267 -44.30 8.96 -5.66
CA ILE A 267 -45.02 9.34 -4.44
C ILE A 267 -46.48 8.96 -4.65
N THR A 268 -47.00 8.12 -3.77
CA THR A 268 -48.39 7.71 -3.80
C THR A 268 -49.10 8.08 -2.50
N SER A 269 -50.42 8.32 -2.59
CA SER A 269 -51.21 8.49 -1.37
C SER A 269 -51.46 7.11 -0.70
N ILE A 270 -51.84 7.13 0.61
CA ILE A 270 -52.19 5.90 1.35
C ILE A 270 -53.37 5.16 0.70
N SER A 271 -54.17 5.84 -0.09
CA SER A 271 -55.32 5.26 -0.79
C SER A 271 -55.01 4.75 -2.21
N GLY A 272 -53.79 4.78 -2.67
CA GLY A 272 -53.33 4.38 -4.00
C GLY A 272 -53.17 5.52 -4.94
#